data_882e6a1cd42f8623f2b16a55160cfef5
#
_entry.id   882e6a1cd42f8623f2b16a55160cfef5
#
_cell.length_a   1.000
_cell.length_b   1.000
_cell.length_c   1.000
_cell.angle_alpha   90.00
_cell.angle_beta   90.00
_cell.angle_gamma   90.00
#
_symmetry.space_group_name_H-M   'P 1'
#
loop_
_entity.id
_entity.type
_entity.pdbx_description
1 polymer ?
#
loop_
_entity_poly.entity_id
_entity_poly.type
_entity_poly.pdbx_seq_one_letter_code
_entity_poly.pdbx_strand_id
1 'polypeptide(L)'
;MHYFYSMIFLLLLACGTSKGNKSTSNSMEVTPIERKSIHEFTVTDIDGKPFSFADLKGKKIMVVNTASKCGLTPQYKALESMYKSYQGNNFVIVGFPANNFMGQEPGSNEEISAFCSKNYGVSFPMMSKISVKGNDMHPLYKFLTSKNLNGLEDNDVKWNFQKYLMDEQGFLVKVIDPSTQPDDPSVISWITTK
;
A
#
# COMPACT_ATOMS: atom_id res chain seq x y z
N MET A 1 80.80 -6.41 -45.23
CA MET A 1 81.15 -7.58 -46.10
C MET A 1 80.01 -8.62 -45.87
N HIS A 2 79.46 -9.06 -46.95
CA HIS A 2 78.49 -10.12 -47.21
C HIS A 2 77.01 -9.80 -47.05
N TYR A 3 76.46 -9.63 -48.22
CA TYR A 3 75.07 -9.70 -48.64
C TYR A 3 74.49 -11.10 -48.45
N PHE A 4 73.20 -11.24 -48.09
CA PHE A 4 72.39 -12.31 -48.67
C PHE A 4 70.95 -11.87 -48.83
N TYR A 5 70.54 -11.89 -50.08
CA TYR A 5 69.19 -11.83 -50.62
C TYR A 5 68.42 -13.12 -50.32
N SER A 6 67.16 -13.08 -50.00
CA SER A 6 66.20 -14.06 -50.52
C SER A 6 64.77 -13.68 -50.21
N MET A 7 64.14 -13.40 -51.17
CA MET A 7 62.98 -13.96 -51.90
C MET A 7 61.61 -13.89 -51.16
N ILE A 8 60.80 -13.08 -51.80
CA ILE A 8 59.34 -12.94 -51.69
C ILE A 8 58.64 -14.27 -52.01
N PHE A 9 57.67 -14.64 -51.16
CA PHE A 9 56.60 -15.53 -51.57
C PHE A 9 55.23 -14.91 -51.17
N LEU A 10 54.51 -14.47 -52.21
CA LEU A 10 53.19 -13.91 -52.14
C LEU A 10 52.19 -15.06 -52.17
N LEU A 11 51.51 -15.33 -51.09
CA LEU A 11 50.32 -16.21 -51.04
C LEU A 11 49.09 -15.42 -50.81
N LEU A 12 48.29 -15.20 -51.84
CA LEU A 12 46.93 -14.73 -51.80
C LEU A 12 46.04 -15.84 -51.25
N LEU A 13 45.51 -15.67 -50.03
CA LEU A 13 44.37 -16.45 -49.56
C LEU A 13 43.14 -15.54 -49.49
N ALA A 14 42.19 -15.88 -50.35
CA ALA A 14 40.86 -15.29 -50.31
C ALA A 14 40.14 -15.65 -49.00
N CYS A 15 39.79 -14.67 -48.22
CA CYS A 15 38.97 -14.86 -47.02
C CYS A 15 37.54 -14.55 -47.35
N GLY A 16 36.69 -15.56 -47.35
CA GLY A 16 35.26 -15.45 -47.55
C GLY A 16 34.59 -14.67 -46.40
N THR A 17 33.79 -13.69 -46.77
CA THR A 17 32.95 -12.91 -45.83
C THR A 17 31.79 -13.75 -45.32
N SER A 18 31.94 -14.34 -44.14
CA SER A 18 30.79 -14.89 -43.39
C SER A 18 30.00 -13.72 -42.78
N LYS A 19 28.80 -13.49 -43.29
CA LYS A 19 27.82 -12.58 -42.68
C LYS A 19 27.34 -13.22 -41.40
N GLY A 20 27.93 -12.83 -40.27
CA GLY A 20 27.43 -13.14 -38.94
C GLY A 20 26.08 -12.45 -38.71
N ASN A 21 25.02 -13.24 -38.65
CA ASN A 21 23.70 -12.82 -38.28
C ASN A 21 23.74 -12.40 -36.77
N LYS A 22 23.75 -11.09 -36.49
CA LYS A 22 23.57 -10.57 -35.14
C LYS A 22 22.14 -10.87 -34.72
N SER A 23 21.95 -11.94 -33.96
CA SER A 23 20.74 -12.18 -33.21
C SER A 23 20.62 -11.04 -32.19
N THR A 24 19.72 -10.10 -32.45
CA THR A 24 19.34 -9.05 -31.51
C THR A 24 18.48 -9.75 -30.45
N SER A 25 19.08 -10.14 -29.34
CA SER A 25 18.33 -10.51 -28.15
C SER A 25 17.60 -9.27 -27.66
N ASN A 26 16.31 -9.21 -27.97
CA ASN A 26 15.42 -8.20 -27.42
C ASN A 26 15.20 -8.56 -25.93
N SER A 27 16.13 -8.14 -25.06
CA SER A 27 15.90 -8.17 -23.63
C SER A 27 14.75 -7.17 -23.41
N MET A 28 13.54 -7.68 -23.13
CA MET A 28 12.48 -6.86 -22.54
C MET A 28 13.05 -6.26 -21.25
N GLU A 29 13.36 -4.99 -21.31
CA GLU A 29 13.68 -4.19 -20.15
C GLU A 29 12.39 -4.17 -19.32
N VAL A 30 12.32 -5.02 -18.28
CA VAL A 30 11.24 -5.00 -17.30
C VAL A 30 11.44 -3.70 -16.52
N THR A 31 10.74 -2.65 -16.94
CA THR A 31 10.68 -1.42 -16.15
C THR A 31 10.17 -1.79 -14.76
N PRO A 32 10.90 -1.47 -13.69
CA PRO A 32 10.42 -1.72 -12.32
C PRO A 32 9.05 -1.05 -12.18
N ILE A 33 8.05 -1.79 -11.69
CA ILE A 33 6.77 -1.21 -11.32
C ILE A 33 7.06 -0.21 -10.20
N GLU A 34 6.91 1.08 -10.49
CA GLU A 34 7.11 2.13 -9.50
C GLU A 34 6.00 2.00 -8.45
N ARG A 35 6.35 1.51 -7.26
CA ARG A 35 5.43 1.35 -6.14
C ARG A 35 4.99 2.74 -5.68
N LYS A 36 3.69 2.98 -5.66
CA LYS A 36 3.14 4.20 -5.06
C LYS A 36 3.22 4.13 -3.55
N SER A 37 3.40 5.29 -2.93
CA SER A 37 3.34 5.45 -1.49
C SER A 37 1.97 6.02 -1.09
N ILE A 38 1.44 5.61 0.07
CA ILE A 38 0.23 6.22 0.63
C ILE A 38 0.42 7.72 0.89
N HIS A 39 1.65 8.16 1.07
CA HIS A 39 2.00 9.57 1.29
C HIS A 39 1.64 10.50 0.10
N GLU A 40 1.31 9.94 -1.06
CA GLU A 40 0.85 10.72 -2.23
C GLU A 40 -0.64 11.11 -2.13
N PHE A 41 -1.37 10.57 -1.14
CA PHE A 41 -2.80 10.79 -1.03
C PHE A 41 -3.14 11.91 -0.04
N THR A 42 -4.12 12.71 -0.44
CA THR A 42 -4.86 13.62 0.43
C THR A 42 -6.32 13.20 0.39
N VAL A 43 -6.94 13.07 1.54
CA VAL A 43 -8.34 12.68 1.72
C VAL A 43 -9.08 13.73 2.55
N THR A 44 -10.37 13.57 2.75
CA THR A 44 -11.16 14.44 3.61
C THR A 44 -11.37 13.75 4.96
N ASP A 45 -11.10 14.43 6.06
CA ASP A 45 -11.39 13.93 7.40
C ASP A 45 -12.89 13.96 7.69
N ILE A 46 -13.29 13.42 8.85
CA ILE A 46 -14.69 13.32 9.24
C ILE A 46 -15.37 14.68 9.45
N ASP A 47 -14.59 15.72 9.69
CA ASP A 47 -15.04 17.11 9.87
C ASP A 47 -15.05 17.91 8.56
N GLY A 48 -14.73 17.27 7.43
CA GLY A 48 -14.71 17.89 6.11
C GLY A 48 -13.42 18.63 5.76
N LYS A 49 -12.33 18.46 6.53
CA LYS A 49 -11.04 19.12 6.29
C LYS A 49 -10.09 18.23 5.49
N PRO A 50 -9.16 18.80 4.71
CA PRO A 50 -8.12 18.05 4.06
C PRO A 50 -7.20 17.33 5.08
N PHE A 51 -6.94 16.05 4.86
CA PHE A 51 -6.01 15.22 5.62
C PHE A 51 -4.96 14.66 4.67
N SER A 52 -3.71 15.07 4.84
CA SER A 52 -2.59 14.65 3.99
C SER A 52 -1.84 13.49 4.63
N PHE A 53 -1.73 12.36 3.91
CA PHE A 53 -0.87 11.28 4.34
C PHE A 53 0.63 11.64 4.30
N ALA A 54 1.02 12.69 3.58
CA ALA A 54 2.39 13.20 3.59
C ALA A 54 2.84 13.65 4.99
N ASP A 55 1.90 14.09 5.84
CA ASP A 55 2.16 14.51 7.21
C ASP A 55 2.45 13.32 8.16
N LEU A 56 2.25 12.11 7.66
CA LEU A 56 2.50 10.85 8.39
C LEU A 56 3.81 10.18 8.00
N LYS A 57 4.67 10.84 7.20
CA LYS A 57 5.99 10.30 6.84
C LYS A 57 6.80 9.92 8.09
N GLY A 58 7.44 8.76 8.04
CA GLY A 58 8.20 8.20 9.15
C GLY A 58 7.35 7.48 10.20
N LYS A 59 6.03 7.35 9.98
CA LYS A 59 5.13 6.58 10.84
C LYS A 59 4.68 5.30 10.16
N LYS A 60 4.53 4.23 10.93
CA LYS A 60 3.76 3.06 10.53
C LYS A 60 2.27 3.42 10.54
N ILE A 61 1.57 3.09 9.47
CA ILE A 61 0.17 3.50 9.29
C ILE A 61 -0.70 2.25 9.16
N MET A 62 -1.74 2.15 9.99
CA MET A 62 -2.83 1.19 9.81
C MET A 62 -4.03 1.91 9.21
N VAL A 63 -4.41 1.56 7.98
CA VAL A 63 -5.69 1.98 7.40
C VAL A 63 -6.72 0.88 7.67
N VAL A 64 -7.91 1.26 8.11
CA VAL A 64 -9.00 0.33 8.41
C VAL A 64 -10.34 0.89 7.92
N ASN A 65 -11.13 0.09 7.19
CA ASN A 65 -12.50 0.45 6.86
C ASN A 65 -13.45 0.02 7.98
N THR A 66 -14.35 0.91 8.37
CA THR A 66 -15.15 0.76 9.58
C THR A 66 -16.64 0.84 9.31
N ALA A 67 -17.45 0.35 10.26
CA ALA A 67 -18.89 0.50 10.24
C ALA A 67 -19.49 0.44 11.65
N SER A 68 -20.57 1.21 11.89
CA SER A 68 -21.22 1.35 13.19
C SER A 68 -22.20 0.22 13.53
N LYS A 69 -22.70 -0.52 12.51
CA LYS A 69 -23.75 -1.56 12.67
C LYS A 69 -23.28 -2.95 12.22
N CYS A 70 -22.00 -3.26 12.42
CA CYS A 70 -21.38 -4.52 12.05
C CYS A 70 -21.16 -5.40 13.27
N GLY A 71 -21.19 -6.73 13.10
CA GLY A 71 -20.79 -7.66 14.17
C GLY A 71 -19.34 -7.47 14.64
N LEU A 72 -18.49 -6.87 13.79
CA LEU A 72 -17.09 -6.54 14.10
C LEU A 72 -16.89 -5.14 14.71
N THR A 73 -17.95 -4.32 14.86
CA THR A 73 -17.88 -2.98 15.46
C THR A 73 -17.17 -2.94 16.82
N PRO A 74 -17.26 -3.98 17.70
CA PRO A 74 -16.51 -4.00 18.94
C PRO A 74 -14.99 -3.91 18.79
N GLN A 75 -14.42 -4.14 17.58
CA GLN A 75 -12.99 -3.95 17.31
C GLN A 75 -12.53 -2.49 17.50
N TYR A 76 -13.42 -1.51 17.46
CA TYR A 76 -13.09 -0.13 17.80
C TYR A 76 -12.42 0.00 19.17
N LYS A 77 -12.82 -0.83 20.16
CA LYS A 77 -12.20 -0.83 21.49
C LYS A 77 -10.73 -1.22 21.44
N ALA A 78 -10.41 -2.28 20.69
CA ALA A 78 -9.02 -2.73 20.53
C ALA A 78 -8.21 -1.73 19.70
N LEU A 79 -8.79 -1.18 18.61
CA LEU A 79 -8.14 -0.14 17.80
C LEU A 79 -7.77 1.09 18.65
N GLU A 80 -8.69 1.58 19.45
CA GLU A 80 -8.44 2.74 20.33
C GLU A 80 -7.41 2.45 21.40
N SER A 81 -7.47 1.27 22.03
CA SER A 81 -6.48 0.84 23.01
C SER A 81 -5.06 0.78 22.40
N MET A 82 -4.94 0.22 21.21
CA MET A 82 -3.67 0.17 20.48
C MET A 82 -3.18 1.57 20.12
N TYR A 83 -4.06 2.41 19.58
CA TYR A 83 -3.69 3.77 19.22
C TYR A 83 -3.11 4.52 20.43
N LYS A 84 -3.80 4.49 21.56
CA LYS A 84 -3.30 5.09 22.82
C LYS A 84 -1.97 4.52 23.28
N SER A 85 -1.78 3.22 23.16
CA SER A 85 -0.56 2.55 23.61
C SER A 85 0.65 2.81 22.73
N TYR A 86 0.44 2.96 21.41
CA TYR A 86 1.55 2.95 20.43
C TYR A 86 1.71 4.25 19.63
N GLN A 87 0.82 5.24 19.73
CA GLN A 87 0.95 6.52 19.00
C GLN A 87 2.28 7.24 19.27
N GLY A 88 2.86 7.07 20.46
CA GLY A 88 4.18 7.57 20.80
C GLY A 88 5.34 6.84 20.12
N ASN A 89 5.10 5.69 19.49
CA ASN A 89 6.08 4.84 18.80
C ASN A 89 6.03 5.00 17.27
N ASN A 90 5.74 6.18 16.78
CA ASN A 90 5.59 6.46 15.35
C ASN A 90 4.55 5.57 14.65
N PHE A 91 3.45 5.29 15.33
CA PHE A 91 2.32 4.54 14.80
C PHE A 91 1.05 5.39 14.77
N VAL A 92 0.23 5.20 13.72
CA VAL A 92 -1.05 5.87 13.58
C VAL A 92 -2.08 4.93 12.94
N ILE A 93 -3.33 5.06 13.40
CA ILE A 93 -4.50 4.42 12.79
C ILE A 93 -5.29 5.49 12.03
N VAL A 94 -5.75 5.17 10.81
CA VAL A 94 -6.62 6.02 10.01
C VAL A 94 -7.87 5.22 9.64
N GLY A 95 -9.02 5.61 10.18
CA GLY A 95 -10.29 4.93 10.00
C GLY A 95 -11.12 5.52 8.86
N PHE A 96 -11.67 4.66 8.01
CA PHE A 96 -12.52 5.03 6.88
C PHE A 96 -13.91 4.40 7.03
N PRO A 97 -14.93 5.15 7.46
CA PRO A 97 -16.31 4.65 7.44
C PRO A 97 -16.73 4.25 6.02
N ALA A 98 -17.39 3.10 5.88
CA ALA A 98 -17.79 2.57 4.58
C ALA A 98 -19.14 1.83 4.64
N ASN A 99 -20.05 2.17 3.73
CA ASN A 99 -21.39 1.59 3.69
C ASN A 99 -21.55 0.45 2.67
N ASN A 100 -20.43 -0.06 2.11
CA ASN A 100 -20.45 -1.07 1.03
C ASN A 100 -20.92 -2.46 1.48
N PHE A 101 -20.90 -2.75 2.78
CA PHE A 101 -21.22 -4.07 3.30
C PHE A 101 -22.56 -4.03 4.02
N MET A 102 -23.61 -4.48 3.33
CA MET A 102 -24.99 -4.60 3.84
C MET A 102 -25.58 -3.31 4.42
N GLY A 103 -25.10 -2.14 3.99
CA GLY A 103 -25.60 -0.86 4.52
C GLY A 103 -25.30 -0.65 6.02
N GLN A 104 -24.20 -1.22 6.51
CA GLN A 104 -23.87 -1.21 7.95
C GLN A 104 -23.26 0.10 8.45
N GLU A 105 -23.09 1.10 7.56
CA GLU A 105 -22.68 2.48 7.94
C GLU A 105 -23.62 3.53 7.32
N PRO A 106 -24.90 3.55 7.71
CA PRO A 106 -25.89 4.43 7.07
C PRO A 106 -25.79 5.90 7.50
N GLY A 107 -25.16 6.18 8.67
CA GLY A 107 -25.11 7.51 9.26
C GLY A 107 -24.38 8.55 8.41
N SER A 108 -24.63 9.84 8.70
CA SER A 108 -23.80 10.94 8.21
C SER A 108 -22.42 10.94 8.87
N ASN A 109 -21.48 11.77 8.41
CA ASN A 109 -20.17 11.89 9.04
C ASN A 109 -20.28 12.35 10.49
N GLU A 110 -21.20 13.28 10.78
CA GLU A 110 -21.46 13.81 12.13
C GLU A 110 -22.01 12.71 13.05
N GLU A 111 -22.96 11.89 12.56
CA GLU A 111 -23.53 10.77 13.31
C GLU A 111 -22.47 9.69 13.59
N ILE A 112 -21.60 9.39 12.62
CA ILE A 112 -20.51 8.45 12.77
C ILE A 112 -19.47 8.96 13.78
N SER A 113 -19.07 10.23 13.70
CA SER A 113 -18.15 10.86 14.63
C SER A 113 -18.68 10.80 16.05
N ALA A 114 -19.96 11.18 16.24
CA ALA A 114 -20.64 11.10 17.54
C ALA A 114 -20.72 9.66 18.07
N PHE A 115 -21.03 8.68 17.21
CA PHE A 115 -21.06 7.26 17.57
C PHE A 115 -19.69 6.75 18.04
N CYS A 116 -18.65 7.01 17.27
CA CYS A 116 -17.27 6.56 17.57
C CYS A 116 -16.77 7.18 18.89
N SER A 117 -16.94 8.48 19.07
CA SER A 117 -16.53 9.18 20.28
C SER A 117 -17.31 8.72 21.51
N LYS A 118 -18.66 8.66 21.44
CA LYS A 118 -19.52 8.36 22.58
C LYS A 118 -19.41 6.90 23.03
N ASN A 119 -19.32 5.94 22.08
CA ASN A 119 -19.39 4.52 22.42
C ASN A 119 -18.03 3.88 22.63
N TYR A 120 -16.97 4.39 21.99
CA TYR A 120 -15.64 3.78 21.98
C TYR A 120 -14.52 4.72 22.37
N GLY A 121 -14.81 6.03 22.53
CA GLY A 121 -13.81 7.04 22.86
C GLY A 121 -12.74 7.19 21.77
N VAL A 122 -13.08 6.92 20.49
CA VAL A 122 -12.15 6.94 19.37
C VAL A 122 -11.45 8.31 19.32
N SER A 123 -10.11 8.26 19.33
CA SER A 123 -9.25 9.42 19.26
C SER A 123 -8.27 9.39 18.09
N PHE A 124 -8.16 8.26 17.39
CA PHE A 124 -7.39 8.19 16.15
C PHE A 124 -8.12 8.91 14.99
N PRO A 125 -7.39 9.38 13.97
CA PRO A 125 -7.95 10.04 12.81
C PRO A 125 -9.06 9.23 12.13
N MET A 126 -10.24 9.84 12.02
CA MET A 126 -11.37 9.30 11.26
C MET A 126 -11.57 10.15 10.02
N MET A 127 -11.80 9.51 8.88
CA MET A 127 -12.03 10.15 7.59
C MET A 127 -13.52 10.22 7.27
N SER A 128 -13.89 11.08 6.33
CA SER A 128 -15.24 11.09 5.75
C SER A 128 -15.58 9.71 5.19
N LYS A 129 -16.86 9.37 5.23
CA LYS A 129 -17.38 8.11 4.68
C LYS A 129 -17.11 8.04 3.17
N ILE A 130 -16.52 6.92 2.73
CA ILE A 130 -16.17 6.66 1.32
C ILE A 130 -16.65 5.30 0.86
N SER A 131 -16.65 5.08 -0.47
CA SER A 131 -16.79 3.74 -1.04
C SER A 131 -15.43 3.03 -1.08
N VAL A 132 -15.38 1.81 -0.53
CA VAL A 132 -14.17 0.97 -0.48
C VAL A 132 -14.25 -0.23 -1.44
N LYS A 133 -15.36 -0.37 -2.19
CA LYS A 133 -15.58 -1.47 -3.13
C LYS A 133 -16.57 -1.04 -4.22
N GLY A 134 -16.46 -1.65 -5.41
CA GLY A 134 -17.36 -1.38 -6.53
C GLY A 134 -16.83 -0.30 -7.48
N ASN A 135 -17.70 0.15 -8.40
CA ASN A 135 -17.30 1.05 -9.48
C ASN A 135 -16.92 2.46 -9.00
N ASP A 136 -17.47 2.87 -7.88
CA ASP A 136 -17.25 4.15 -7.21
C ASP A 136 -16.17 4.10 -6.12
N MET A 137 -15.40 2.99 -6.06
CA MET A 137 -14.31 2.81 -5.11
C MET A 137 -13.37 4.02 -5.12
N HIS A 138 -13.11 4.56 -3.92
CA HIS A 138 -12.22 5.71 -3.72
C HIS A 138 -10.78 5.41 -4.21
N PRO A 139 -10.07 6.39 -4.81
CA PRO A 139 -8.71 6.18 -5.34
C PRO A 139 -7.71 5.57 -4.34
N LEU A 140 -7.79 5.94 -3.06
CA LEU A 140 -6.97 5.34 -2.00
C LEU A 140 -7.20 3.83 -1.91
N TYR A 141 -8.47 3.37 -1.96
CA TYR A 141 -8.76 1.94 -1.89
C TYR A 141 -8.40 1.20 -3.18
N LYS A 142 -8.47 1.86 -4.34
CA LYS A 142 -7.89 1.31 -5.59
C LYS A 142 -6.38 1.06 -5.45
N PHE A 143 -5.67 2.00 -4.81
CA PHE A 143 -4.26 1.80 -4.49
C PHE A 143 -4.06 0.61 -3.55
N LEU A 144 -4.79 0.53 -2.43
CA LEU A 144 -4.64 -0.53 -1.43
C LEU A 144 -4.95 -1.94 -1.99
N THR A 145 -5.80 -2.04 -3.01
CA THR A 145 -6.31 -3.32 -3.53
C THR A 145 -5.64 -3.78 -4.82
N SER A 146 -4.89 -2.92 -5.52
CA SER A 146 -4.26 -3.25 -6.81
C SER A 146 -2.75 -3.39 -6.70
N LYS A 147 -2.22 -4.58 -7.03
CA LYS A 147 -0.78 -4.86 -7.06
C LYS A 147 0.01 -3.89 -7.93
N ASN A 148 -0.55 -3.50 -9.08
CA ASN A 148 0.10 -2.54 -9.97
C ASN A 148 0.32 -1.16 -9.33
N LEU A 149 -0.42 -0.82 -8.28
CA LEU A 149 -0.30 0.44 -7.57
C LEU A 149 0.43 0.27 -6.24
N ASN A 150 0.07 -0.75 -5.44
CA ASN A 150 0.64 -0.96 -4.11
C ASN A 150 1.97 -1.76 -4.11
N GLY A 151 2.27 -2.47 -5.21
CA GLY A 151 3.49 -3.25 -5.37
C GLY A 151 3.56 -4.54 -4.56
N LEU A 152 2.52 -4.87 -3.77
CA LEU A 152 2.47 -6.06 -2.93
C LEU A 152 1.62 -7.17 -3.54
N GLU A 153 0.30 -6.94 -3.62
CA GLU A 153 -0.66 -7.95 -4.04
C GLU A 153 -1.97 -7.33 -4.55
N ASP A 154 -2.69 -8.07 -5.40
CA ASP A 154 -4.09 -7.82 -5.68
C ASP A 154 -4.93 -8.42 -4.56
N ASN A 155 -5.87 -7.66 -4.03
CA ASN A 155 -6.78 -8.12 -3.00
C ASN A 155 -8.14 -7.43 -3.11
N ASP A 156 -9.15 -8.03 -2.53
CA ASP A 156 -10.47 -7.42 -2.34
C ASP A 156 -10.66 -6.93 -0.92
N VAL A 157 -11.41 -5.84 -0.74
CA VAL A 157 -11.98 -5.53 0.58
C VAL A 157 -13.07 -6.56 0.86
N LYS A 158 -12.80 -7.52 1.75
CA LYS A 158 -13.68 -8.66 2.03
C LYS A 158 -14.87 -8.27 2.89
N TRP A 159 -14.66 -7.40 3.89
CA TRP A 159 -15.67 -6.98 4.86
C TRP A 159 -15.25 -5.70 5.59
N ASN A 160 -16.13 -5.18 6.45
CA ASN A 160 -15.77 -4.12 7.39
C ASN A 160 -14.65 -4.59 8.33
N PHE A 161 -13.81 -3.68 8.75
CA PHE A 161 -12.64 -3.89 9.63
C PHE A 161 -11.50 -4.68 8.98
N GLN A 162 -11.38 -4.67 7.64
CA GLN A 162 -10.13 -5.07 6.99
C GLN A 162 -9.06 -4.01 7.23
N LYS A 163 -7.83 -4.44 7.53
CA LYS A 163 -6.75 -3.54 7.86
C LYS A 163 -5.64 -3.67 6.82
N TYR A 164 -4.99 -2.54 6.52
CA TYR A 164 -3.86 -2.41 5.63
C TYR A 164 -2.72 -1.77 6.40
N LEU A 165 -1.57 -2.42 6.44
CA LEU A 165 -0.40 -1.98 7.19
C LEU A 165 0.63 -1.38 6.23
N MET A 166 1.05 -0.14 6.47
CA MET A 166 2.07 0.58 5.72
C MET A 166 3.31 0.81 6.57
N ASP A 167 4.47 0.62 5.97
CA ASP A 167 5.75 0.98 6.59
C ASP A 167 5.95 2.51 6.71
N GLU A 168 7.06 2.91 7.29
CA GLU A 168 7.43 4.32 7.50
C GLU A 168 7.65 5.09 6.19
N GLN A 169 7.87 4.39 5.07
CA GLN A 169 7.98 4.94 3.72
C GLN A 169 6.62 5.06 3.04
N GLY A 170 5.57 4.54 3.69
CA GLY A 170 4.20 4.55 3.19
C GLY A 170 3.88 3.47 2.18
N PHE A 171 4.69 2.42 2.08
CA PHE A 171 4.42 1.27 1.23
C PHE A 171 3.57 0.23 1.95
N LEU A 172 2.62 -0.36 1.23
CA LEU A 172 1.81 -1.46 1.76
C LEU A 172 2.71 -2.69 2.01
N VAL A 173 2.69 -3.19 3.24
CA VAL A 173 3.50 -4.36 3.66
C VAL A 173 2.65 -5.55 4.06
N LYS A 174 1.39 -5.35 4.45
CA LYS A 174 0.52 -6.46 4.85
C LYS A 174 -0.95 -6.08 4.76
N VAL A 175 -1.78 -7.04 4.35
CA VAL A 175 -3.25 -6.97 4.44
C VAL A 175 -3.70 -7.92 5.55
N ILE A 176 -4.55 -7.43 6.45
CA ILE A 176 -5.05 -8.18 7.61
C ILE A 176 -6.54 -8.43 7.42
N ASP A 177 -6.94 -9.69 7.58
CA ASP A 177 -8.33 -10.12 7.44
C ASP A 177 -9.26 -9.37 8.42
N PRO A 178 -10.52 -9.08 8.03
CA PRO A 178 -11.50 -8.43 8.88
C PRO A 178 -11.69 -9.08 10.26
N SER A 179 -11.68 -10.41 10.32
CA SER A 179 -11.92 -11.17 11.54
C SER A 179 -10.74 -11.16 12.51
N THR A 180 -9.52 -10.92 12.02
CA THR A 180 -8.32 -10.80 12.86
C THR A 180 -8.43 -9.57 13.75
N GLN A 181 -8.25 -9.79 15.07
CA GLN A 181 -8.30 -8.71 16.03
C GLN A 181 -7.19 -7.68 15.75
N PRO A 182 -7.45 -6.38 15.97
CA PRO A 182 -6.44 -5.35 15.76
C PRO A 182 -5.16 -5.58 16.58
N ASP A 183 -5.29 -6.07 17.79
CA ASP A 183 -4.23 -6.37 18.76
C ASP A 183 -3.66 -7.79 18.63
N ASP A 184 -3.84 -8.43 17.47
CA ASP A 184 -3.19 -9.71 17.17
C ASP A 184 -1.67 -9.60 17.36
N PRO A 185 -1.00 -10.63 17.94
CA PRO A 185 0.44 -10.61 18.19
C PRO A 185 1.28 -10.25 16.95
N SER A 186 0.84 -10.66 15.75
CA SER A 186 1.55 -10.33 14.50
C SER A 186 1.45 -8.84 14.13
N VAL A 187 0.37 -8.16 14.50
CA VAL A 187 0.20 -6.71 14.31
C VAL A 187 1.02 -5.95 15.35
N ILE A 188 0.98 -6.38 16.61
CA ILE A 188 1.80 -5.79 17.68
C ILE A 188 3.28 -5.92 17.36
N SER A 189 3.73 -7.11 16.93
CA SER A 189 5.11 -7.33 16.49
C SER A 189 5.51 -6.37 15.37
N TRP A 190 4.65 -6.20 14.36
CA TRP A 190 4.91 -5.27 13.27
C TRP A 190 5.03 -3.82 13.76
N ILE A 191 4.19 -3.37 14.70
CA ILE A 191 4.30 -2.01 15.27
C ILE A 191 5.64 -1.83 15.99
N THR A 192 6.07 -2.81 16.79
CA THR A 192 7.20 -2.69 17.72
C THR A 192 8.56 -3.02 17.12
N THR A 193 8.61 -3.75 16.00
CA THR A 193 9.88 -4.02 15.28
C THR A 193 10.41 -2.74 14.64
N LYS A 194 11.71 -2.48 14.80
CA LYS A 194 12.43 -1.37 14.15
C LYS A 194 12.86 -1.74 12.75
#